data_c43a69ad92b20086e816ea9f4667b1e4
#
_entry.id   c43a69ad92b20086e816ea9f4667b1e4
#
_cell.length_a   1.000
_cell.length_b   1.000
_cell.length_c   1.000
_cell.angle_alpha   90.00
_cell.angle_beta   90.00
_cell.angle_gamma   90.00
#
_symmetry.space_group_name_H-M   'P 1'
#
loop_
_entity.id
_entity.type
_entity.pdbx_description
1 polymer ?
#
loop_
_entity_poly.entity_id
_entity_poly.type
_entity_poly.pdbx_seq_one_letter_code
_entity_poly.pdbx_strand_id
1 'polypeptide(L)'
;MNLMKKRKCTNIAIGLIFLFSGIEYAVILPTIWMYLQTLHAQPYFLGLGLSAFSLTGLLAGPLFGHWSDRTHKTKAVILFANLFEISGNFMYFMGTSKWLLLSSRLVAGIGTGAGASIFGYLTRATAPVDRSAVFAAVMACRQTGLLIGPAFNLFLRLCDFKLGPFQVNKYTSPGLFMCLMWLLLQVVVALLYWDLPPRKDENGKDEENKPLVQSCDPETYRSINCDQTSTEGHESPTDVHIQSPFHNFSARKEYLREEVVVLLTAQFVTLFNQTALETMVTPLTQKYFGFSELENSVMYCLCGIEVIGGFFLVRWLSSRISDRIILAVGLLICNVSCVWCLVFLASPRGGPHWLLAEFIIGVFLQVLGLPFVAVSQVSLFSKLTAEKTQGFSQGLRRSVGGLATILGPLWAGGLTGSLYIMIGMMMALLILLTVMMALSFKYLVEPHVGNDQTGVPEDCG
;
A
#
# COMPACT_ATOMS: atom_id res chain seq x y z
N MET A 1 7.03 -27.96 -20.08
CA MET A 1 7.86 -26.91 -19.47
C MET A 1 8.24 -27.33 -18.06
N ASN A 2 9.53 -27.26 -17.69
CA ASN A 2 10.04 -27.68 -16.38
C ASN A 2 9.42 -26.81 -15.26
N LEU A 3 9.18 -27.38 -14.06
CA LEU A 3 8.55 -26.72 -12.90
C LEU A 3 9.27 -25.40 -12.53
N MET A 4 10.59 -25.39 -12.58
CA MET A 4 11.39 -24.17 -12.35
C MET A 4 11.12 -23.06 -13.35
N LYS A 5 10.91 -23.40 -14.63
CA LYS A 5 10.55 -22.40 -15.67
C LYS A 5 9.15 -21.86 -15.43
N LYS A 6 8.16 -22.72 -15.07
CA LYS A 6 6.81 -22.29 -14.72
C LYS A 6 6.82 -21.30 -13.55
N ARG A 7 7.59 -21.59 -12.48
CA ARG A 7 7.71 -20.71 -11.31
C ARG A 7 8.32 -19.35 -11.69
N LYS A 8 9.40 -19.32 -12.48
CA LYS A 8 9.99 -18.06 -12.97
C LYS A 8 9.00 -17.23 -13.78
N CYS A 9 8.27 -17.88 -14.71
CA CYS A 9 7.26 -17.20 -15.52
C CYS A 9 6.11 -16.63 -14.67
N THR A 10 5.61 -17.40 -13.68
CA THR A 10 4.58 -16.92 -12.75
C THR A 10 5.07 -15.72 -11.92
N ASN A 11 6.30 -15.76 -11.41
CA ASN A 11 6.86 -14.64 -10.66
C ASN A 11 7.02 -13.38 -11.52
N ILE A 12 7.43 -13.54 -12.80
CA ILE A 12 7.50 -12.42 -13.75
C ILE A 12 6.10 -11.85 -14.00
N ALA A 13 5.09 -12.70 -14.23
CA ALA A 13 3.73 -12.25 -14.42
C ALA A 13 3.21 -11.46 -13.21
N ILE A 14 3.46 -11.95 -11.99
CA ILE A 14 3.11 -11.25 -10.74
C ILE A 14 3.83 -9.88 -10.66
N GLY A 15 5.13 -9.85 -10.92
CA GLY A 15 5.89 -8.60 -10.94
C GLY A 15 5.31 -7.57 -11.91
N LEU A 16 4.93 -8.01 -13.12
CA LEU A 16 4.29 -7.13 -14.12
C LEU A 16 2.91 -6.64 -13.69
N ILE A 17 2.09 -7.47 -13.03
CA ILE A 17 0.78 -7.05 -12.49
C ILE A 17 0.97 -5.90 -11.51
N PHE A 18 1.90 -6.03 -10.55
CA PHE A 18 2.15 -4.99 -9.56
C PHE A 18 2.81 -3.74 -10.15
N LEU A 19 3.71 -3.91 -11.13
CA LEU A 19 4.31 -2.80 -11.86
C LEU A 19 3.23 -1.98 -12.59
N PHE A 20 2.34 -2.64 -13.32
CA PHE A 20 1.27 -1.97 -14.08
C PHE A 20 0.22 -1.34 -13.16
N SER A 21 -0.11 -1.98 -12.05
CA SER A 21 -0.95 -1.38 -11.02
C SER A 21 -0.35 -0.09 -10.43
N GLY A 22 0.98 -0.03 -10.29
CA GLY A 22 1.67 1.20 -9.88
C GLY A 22 1.62 2.28 -10.96
N ILE A 23 1.91 1.92 -12.23
CA ILE A 23 1.85 2.84 -13.37
C ILE A 23 0.44 3.41 -13.52
N GLU A 24 -0.60 2.57 -13.46
CA GLU A 24 -1.99 2.98 -13.60
C GLU A 24 -2.40 4.06 -12.59
N TYR A 25 -2.03 3.87 -11.33
CA TYR A 25 -2.33 4.86 -10.30
C TYR A 25 -1.64 6.20 -10.59
N ALA A 26 -0.37 6.16 -10.98
CA ALA A 26 0.46 7.36 -11.06
C ALA A 26 0.38 8.10 -12.41
N VAL A 27 0.08 7.39 -13.52
CA VAL A 27 0.04 8.00 -14.87
C VAL A 27 -1.05 9.06 -15.00
N ILE A 28 -2.14 8.93 -14.25
CA ILE A 28 -3.26 9.89 -14.29
C ILE A 28 -3.04 11.13 -13.43
N LEU A 29 -2.16 11.09 -12.42
CA LEU A 29 -2.01 12.16 -11.44
C LEU A 29 -1.70 13.54 -12.06
N PRO A 30 -0.80 13.66 -13.06
CA PRO A 30 -0.51 14.95 -13.68
C PRO A 30 -1.66 15.52 -14.51
N THR A 31 -2.58 14.69 -15.00
CA THR A 31 -3.57 15.06 -16.01
C THR A 31 -5.01 15.09 -15.51
N ILE A 32 -5.35 14.30 -14.50
CA ILE A 32 -6.73 14.09 -14.05
C ILE A 32 -7.43 15.38 -13.61
N TRP A 33 -6.71 16.30 -12.96
CA TRP A 33 -7.26 17.59 -12.55
C TRP A 33 -7.75 18.41 -13.75
N MET A 34 -6.88 18.59 -14.74
CA MET A 34 -7.21 19.35 -15.95
C MET A 34 -8.27 18.64 -16.78
N TYR A 35 -8.26 17.30 -16.81
CA TYR A 35 -9.30 16.50 -17.46
C TYR A 35 -10.67 16.76 -16.83
N LEU A 36 -10.76 16.75 -15.51
CA LEU A 36 -12.00 17.08 -14.80
C LEU A 36 -12.48 18.50 -15.09
N GLN A 37 -11.57 19.47 -15.24
CA GLN A 37 -11.91 20.84 -15.64
C GLN A 37 -12.53 20.90 -17.04
N THR A 38 -12.02 20.15 -18.02
CA THR A 38 -12.62 20.06 -19.35
C THR A 38 -14.03 19.46 -19.33
N LEU A 39 -14.35 18.64 -18.34
CA LEU A 39 -15.67 18.05 -18.10
C LEU A 39 -16.57 18.90 -17.20
N HIS A 40 -16.18 20.15 -16.90
CA HIS A 40 -16.92 21.07 -16.02
C HIS A 40 -17.24 20.45 -14.66
N ALA A 41 -16.31 19.65 -14.11
CA ALA A 41 -16.46 19.05 -12.81
C ALA A 41 -16.10 20.04 -11.69
N GLN A 42 -16.79 19.92 -10.56
CA GLN A 42 -16.44 20.66 -9.36
C GLN A 42 -15.11 20.12 -8.75
N PRO A 43 -14.33 20.95 -8.05
CA PRO A 43 -13.02 20.56 -7.51
C PRO A 43 -13.02 19.28 -6.66
N TYR A 44 -14.07 19.02 -5.89
CA TYR A 44 -14.18 17.82 -5.06
C TYR A 44 -14.23 16.50 -5.86
N PHE A 45 -14.56 16.54 -7.17
CA PHE A 45 -14.51 15.35 -8.02
C PHE A 45 -13.11 14.75 -8.15
N LEU A 46 -12.06 15.57 -8.00
CA LEU A 46 -10.68 15.07 -7.99
C LEU A 46 -10.47 14.10 -6.80
N GLY A 47 -10.83 14.54 -5.60
CA GLY A 47 -10.76 13.69 -4.42
C GLY A 47 -11.64 12.46 -4.51
N LEU A 48 -12.88 12.61 -5.00
CA LEU A 48 -13.79 11.48 -5.22
C LEU A 48 -13.20 10.46 -6.20
N GLY A 49 -12.63 10.90 -7.32
CA GLY A 49 -12.08 10.00 -8.34
C GLY A 49 -10.90 9.18 -7.82
N LEU A 50 -9.98 9.80 -7.07
CA LEU A 50 -8.83 9.10 -6.50
C LEU A 50 -9.25 8.17 -5.34
N SER A 51 -10.17 8.63 -4.49
CA SER A 51 -10.68 7.81 -3.37
C SER A 51 -11.55 6.65 -3.83
N ALA A 52 -12.34 6.83 -4.90
CA ALA A 52 -13.19 5.79 -5.46
C ALA A 52 -12.39 4.54 -5.87
N PHE A 53 -11.24 4.74 -6.50
CA PHE A 53 -10.32 3.66 -6.87
C PHE A 53 -9.81 2.88 -5.65
N SER A 54 -9.35 3.60 -4.62
CA SER A 54 -8.86 2.99 -3.39
C SER A 54 -9.97 2.28 -2.60
N LEU A 55 -11.17 2.86 -2.57
CA LEU A 55 -12.32 2.31 -1.86
C LEU A 55 -12.76 0.97 -2.45
N THR A 56 -12.95 0.90 -3.77
CA THR A 56 -13.38 -0.35 -4.41
C THR A 56 -12.30 -1.42 -4.36
N GLY A 57 -11.03 -1.05 -4.44
CA GLY A 57 -9.90 -1.98 -4.24
C GLY A 57 -9.87 -2.56 -2.83
N LEU A 58 -10.10 -1.73 -1.81
CA LEU A 58 -10.17 -2.17 -0.41
C LEU A 58 -11.33 -3.14 -0.17
N LEU A 59 -12.50 -2.88 -0.76
CA LEU A 59 -13.68 -3.75 -0.62
C LEU A 59 -13.57 -5.04 -1.45
N ALA A 60 -13.01 -4.97 -2.66
CA ALA A 60 -12.86 -6.14 -3.54
C ALA A 60 -11.77 -7.10 -3.06
N GLY A 61 -10.75 -6.60 -2.35
CA GLY A 61 -9.63 -7.41 -1.88
C GLY A 61 -10.03 -8.64 -1.08
N PRO A 62 -10.81 -8.51 0.03
CA PRO A 62 -11.28 -9.65 0.81
C PRO A 62 -12.14 -10.63 0.00
N LEU A 63 -12.98 -10.14 -0.92
CA LEU A 63 -13.84 -10.97 -1.76
C LEU A 63 -13.01 -11.84 -2.70
N PHE A 64 -12.04 -11.25 -3.40
CA PHE A 64 -11.16 -11.98 -4.30
C PHE A 64 -10.18 -12.88 -3.54
N GLY A 65 -9.69 -12.44 -2.38
CA GLY A 65 -8.89 -13.26 -1.49
C GLY A 65 -9.63 -14.52 -1.08
N HIS A 66 -10.84 -14.37 -0.54
CA HIS A 66 -11.68 -15.50 -0.14
C HIS A 66 -11.99 -16.44 -1.32
N TRP A 67 -12.32 -15.89 -2.49
CA TRP A 67 -12.55 -16.71 -3.70
C TRP A 67 -11.31 -17.52 -4.07
N SER A 68 -10.12 -16.88 -4.10
CA SER A 68 -8.86 -17.56 -4.40
C SER A 68 -8.53 -18.65 -3.38
N ASP A 69 -8.76 -18.39 -2.08
CA ASP A 69 -8.44 -19.33 -1.01
C ASP A 69 -9.36 -20.56 -1.05
N ARG A 70 -10.65 -20.34 -1.33
CA ARG A 70 -11.62 -21.44 -1.43
C ARG A 70 -11.43 -22.31 -2.68
N THR A 71 -11.06 -21.71 -3.81
CA THR A 71 -10.98 -22.42 -5.09
C THR A 71 -9.58 -22.87 -5.48
N HIS A 72 -8.54 -22.33 -4.84
CA HIS A 72 -7.12 -22.48 -5.21
C HIS A 72 -6.80 -22.13 -6.68
N LYS A 73 -7.70 -21.37 -7.35
CA LYS A 73 -7.57 -20.94 -8.75
C LYS A 73 -7.26 -19.44 -8.84
N THR A 74 -6.09 -19.05 -8.35
CA THR A 74 -5.67 -17.64 -8.34
C THR A 74 -5.59 -17.05 -9.74
N LYS A 75 -5.17 -17.85 -10.74
CA LYS A 75 -5.17 -17.43 -12.15
C LYS A 75 -6.53 -16.95 -12.63
N ALA A 76 -7.61 -17.70 -12.32
CA ALA A 76 -8.97 -17.34 -12.74
C ALA A 76 -9.41 -16.01 -12.09
N VAL A 77 -9.09 -15.82 -10.81
CA VAL A 77 -9.38 -14.56 -10.10
C VAL A 77 -8.64 -13.38 -10.73
N ILE A 78 -7.35 -13.52 -11.05
CA ILE A 78 -6.57 -12.47 -11.71
C ILE A 78 -7.16 -12.13 -13.08
N LEU A 79 -7.46 -13.13 -13.92
CA LEU A 79 -8.05 -12.90 -15.24
C LEU A 79 -9.40 -12.21 -15.16
N PHE A 80 -10.22 -12.57 -14.17
CA PHE A 80 -11.51 -11.92 -13.93
C PHE A 80 -11.34 -10.47 -13.45
N ALA A 81 -10.42 -10.23 -12.51
CA ALA A 81 -10.13 -8.90 -12.00
C ALA A 81 -9.58 -7.95 -13.08
N ASN A 82 -8.71 -8.47 -13.97
CA ASN A 82 -8.17 -7.69 -15.08
C ASN A 82 -9.26 -7.19 -16.04
N LEU A 83 -10.42 -7.85 -16.15
CA LEU A 83 -11.53 -7.35 -16.96
C LEU A 83 -12.07 -6.02 -16.41
N PHE A 84 -12.08 -5.85 -15.09
CA PHE A 84 -12.48 -4.58 -14.47
C PHE A 84 -11.45 -3.49 -14.74
N GLU A 85 -10.13 -3.82 -14.70
CA GLU A 85 -9.07 -2.87 -15.05
C GLU A 85 -9.20 -2.42 -16.52
N ILE A 86 -9.36 -3.36 -17.44
CA ILE A 86 -9.55 -3.06 -18.88
C ILE A 86 -10.79 -2.20 -19.08
N SER A 87 -11.94 -2.60 -18.51
CA SER A 87 -13.21 -1.89 -18.66
C SER A 87 -13.15 -0.50 -18.04
N GLY A 88 -12.58 -0.36 -16.83
CA GLY A 88 -12.43 0.92 -16.16
C GLY A 88 -11.54 1.89 -16.93
N ASN A 89 -10.38 1.43 -17.42
CA ASN A 89 -9.49 2.27 -18.22
C ASN A 89 -10.09 2.63 -19.59
N PHE A 90 -10.87 1.73 -20.20
CA PHE A 90 -11.62 2.05 -21.40
C PHE A 90 -12.70 3.12 -21.15
N MET A 91 -13.44 3.03 -20.03
CA MET A 91 -14.40 4.05 -19.63
C MET A 91 -13.72 5.41 -19.38
N TYR A 92 -12.50 5.41 -18.78
CA TYR A 92 -11.69 6.61 -18.59
C TYR A 92 -11.31 7.24 -19.94
N PHE A 93 -10.92 6.41 -20.90
CA PHE A 93 -10.60 6.83 -22.26
C PHE A 93 -11.79 7.48 -22.99
N MET A 94 -13.01 6.93 -22.85
CA MET A 94 -14.21 7.49 -23.51
C MET A 94 -14.51 8.93 -23.08
N GLY A 95 -14.33 9.27 -21.83
CA GLY A 95 -14.26 10.62 -21.29
C GLY A 95 -15.40 11.58 -21.61
N THR A 96 -16.61 11.07 -21.77
CA THR A 96 -17.75 11.90 -22.20
C THR A 96 -18.39 12.71 -21.05
N SER A 97 -18.14 12.32 -19.79
CA SER A 97 -18.78 12.91 -18.61
C SER A 97 -17.92 12.71 -17.36
N LYS A 98 -18.00 13.69 -16.44
CA LYS A 98 -17.40 13.56 -15.09
C LYS A 98 -17.88 12.35 -14.30
N TRP A 99 -19.14 11.96 -14.47
CA TRP A 99 -19.72 10.77 -13.85
C TRP A 99 -19.16 9.47 -14.46
N LEU A 100 -18.94 9.45 -15.78
CA LEU A 100 -18.29 8.32 -16.43
C LEU A 100 -16.85 8.18 -15.96
N LEU A 101 -16.13 9.28 -15.79
CA LEU A 101 -14.78 9.28 -15.27
C LEU A 101 -14.73 8.77 -13.81
N LEU A 102 -15.67 9.20 -12.96
CA LEU A 102 -15.79 8.68 -11.59
C LEU A 102 -16.11 7.17 -11.59
N SER A 103 -17.08 6.74 -12.41
CA SER A 103 -17.43 5.32 -12.56
C SER A 103 -16.26 4.49 -13.08
N SER A 104 -15.44 5.05 -13.99
CA SER A 104 -14.23 4.38 -14.49
C SER A 104 -13.26 4.05 -13.37
N ARG A 105 -13.08 4.97 -12.40
CA ARG A 105 -12.20 4.76 -11.25
C ARG A 105 -12.76 3.74 -10.26
N LEU A 106 -14.09 3.72 -10.07
CA LEU A 106 -14.76 2.69 -9.26
C LEU A 106 -14.57 1.30 -9.89
N VAL A 107 -14.78 1.19 -11.21
CA VAL A 107 -14.66 -0.10 -11.91
C VAL A 107 -13.21 -0.58 -11.92
N ALA A 108 -12.24 0.27 -12.29
CA ALA A 108 -10.83 -0.08 -12.29
C ALA A 108 -10.36 -0.50 -10.87
N GLY A 109 -10.78 0.22 -9.83
CA GLY A 109 -10.42 -0.11 -8.46
C GLY A 109 -10.86 -1.52 -8.02
N ILE A 110 -11.97 -2.07 -8.55
CA ILE A 110 -12.37 -3.46 -8.26
C ILE A 110 -11.25 -4.42 -8.70
N GLY A 111 -10.63 -4.18 -9.85
CA GLY A 111 -9.55 -5.02 -10.38
C GLY A 111 -8.33 -5.09 -9.46
N THR A 112 -7.99 -4.00 -8.78
CA THR A 112 -6.85 -3.98 -7.83
C THR A 112 -7.01 -4.95 -6.66
N GLY A 113 -8.23 -5.38 -6.36
CA GLY A 113 -8.54 -6.38 -5.34
C GLY A 113 -7.86 -7.74 -5.58
N ALA A 114 -7.49 -8.06 -6.82
CA ALA A 114 -6.70 -9.26 -7.13
C ALA A 114 -5.37 -9.34 -6.36
N GLY A 115 -4.83 -8.21 -5.92
CA GLY A 115 -3.63 -8.17 -5.10
C GLY A 115 -3.72 -9.03 -3.85
N ALA A 116 -4.88 -9.08 -3.18
CA ALA A 116 -5.10 -9.94 -2.01
C ALA A 116 -4.98 -11.43 -2.36
N SER A 117 -5.57 -11.84 -3.49
CA SER A 117 -5.48 -13.22 -4.00
C SER A 117 -4.05 -13.62 -4.35
N ILE A 118 -3.29 -12.70 -4.94
CA ILE A 118 -1.88 -12.94 -5.30
C ILE A 118 -1.04 -13.10 -4.04
N PHE A 119 -1.23 -12.28 -3.01
CA PHE A 119 -0.53 -12.46 -1.73
C PHE A 119 -0.90 -13.78 -1.06
N GLY A 120 -2.18 -14.19 -1.08
CA GLY A 120 -2.61 -15.50 -0.63
C GLY A 120 -1.90 -16.64 -1.37
N TYR A 121 -1.82 -16.55 -2.70
CA TYR A 121 -1.06 -17.51 -3.50
C TYR A 121 0.43 -17.55 -3.14
N LEU A 122 1.08 -16.37 -3.04
CA LEU A 122 2.50 -16.28 -2.67
C LEU A 122 2.76 -16.87 -1.28
N THR A 123 1.86 -16.68 -0.33
CA THR A 123 1.97 -17.27 1.02
C THR A 123 1.96 -18.80 0.95
N ARG A 124 1.13 -19.39 0.09
CA ARG A 124 1.05 -20.86 -0.11
C ARG A 124 2.21 -21.41 -0.92
N ALA A 125 2.70 -20.65 -1.91
CA ALA A 125 3.71 -21.11 -2.88
C ALA A 125 5.16 -20.87 -2.46
N THR A 126 5.39 -20.13 -1.35
CA THR A 126 6.74 -19.71 -0.91
C THR A 126 7.02 -20.23 0.49
N ALA A 127 8.23 -20.76 0.71
CA ALA A 127 8.68 -21.19 2.03
C ALA A 127 8.64 -20.03 3.04
N PRO A 128 8.36 -20.26 4.33
CA PRO A 128 8.26 -19.22 5.35
C PRO A 128 9.49 -18.30 5.40
N VAL A 129 10.70 -18.87 5.26
CA VAL A 129 11.97 -18.15 5.27
C VAL A 129 12.09 -17.14 4.10
N ASP A 130 11.61 -17.49 2.90
CA ASP A 130 11.73 -16.67 1.69
C ASP A 130 10.56 -15.70 1.51
N ARG A 131 9.49 -15.84 2.28
CA ARG A 131 8.21 -15.15 2.09
C ARG A 131 8.35 -13.63 2.17
N SER A 132 9.10 -13.13 3.13
CA SER A 132 9.34 -11.69 3.30
C SER A 132 10.08 -11.07 2.12
N ALA A 133 11.09 -11.77 1.59
CA ALA A 133 11.87 -11.32 0.44
C ALA A 133 11.01 -11.25 -0.85
N VAL A 134 10.15 -12.26 -1.06
CA VAL A 134 9.24 -12.31 -2.21
C VAL A 134 8.20 -11.19 -2.12
N PHE A 135 7.62 -10.94 -0.95
CA PHE A 135 6.68 -9.84 -0.74
C PHE A 135 7.33 -8.47 -0.96
N ALA A 136 8.56 -8.30 -0.46
CA ALA A 136 9.34 -7.08 -0.69
C ALA A 136 9.61 -6.84 -2.19
N ALA A 137 9.97 -7.89 -2.93
CA ALA A 137 10.20 -7.79 -4.37
C ALA A 137 8.93 -7.37 -5.14
N VAL A 138 7.78 -7.95 -4.81
CA VAL A 138 6.49 -7.59 -5.41
C VAL A 138 6.10 -6.14 -5.11
N MET A 139 6.30 -5.71 -3.85
CA MET A 139 6.06 -4.30 -3.47
C MET A 139 7.03 -3.34 -4.16
N ALA A 140 8.29 -3.74 -4.36
CA ALA A 140 9.26 -2.94 -5.11
C ALA A 140 8.84 -2.76 -6.58
N CYS A 141 8.29 -3.80 -7.23
CA CYS A 141 7.73 -3.67 -8.58
C CYS A 141 6.61 -2.62 -8.63
N ARG A 142 5.68 -2.66 -7.66
CA ARG A 142 4.60 -1.67 -7.57
C ARG A 142 5.15 -0.25 -7.36
N GLN A 143 6.11 -0.10 -6.47
CA GLN A 143 6.74 1.19 -6.19
C GLN A 143 7.46 1.74 -7.42
N THR A 144 8.17 0.88 -8.16
CA THR A 144 8.78 1.25 -9.45
C THR A 144 7.73 1.76 -10.44
N GLY A 145 6.57 1.09 -10.51
CA GLY A 145 5.46 1.55 -11.34
C GLY A 145 4.94 2.94 -10.96
N LEU A 146 4.80 3.21 -9.67
CA LEU A 146 4.41 4.54 -9.16
C LEU A 146 5.40 5.64 -9.56
N LEU A 147 6.70 5.33 -9.57
CA LEU A 147 7.75 6.29 -9.89
C LEU A 147 7.84 6.60 -11.38
N ILE A 148 7.69 5.58 -12.23
CA ILE A 148 7.80 5.75 -13.69
C ILE A 148 6.48 6.16 -14.35
N GLY A 149 5.33 5.97 -13.67
CA GLY A 149 3.99 6.27 -14.19
C GLY A 149 3.87 7.67 -14.80
N PRO A 150 4.21 8.74 -14.06
CA PRO A 150 4.11 10.10 -14.59
C PRO A 150 5.00 10.37 -15.82
N ALA A 151 6.13 9.65 -15.96
CA ALA A 151 7.02 9.81 -17.12
C ALA A 151 6.35 9.40 -18.44
N PHE A 152 5.39 8.48 -18.41
CA PHE A 152 4.64 8.12 -19.64
C PHE A 152 3.86 9.29 -20.21
N ASN A 153 3.41 10.24 -19.38
CA ASN A 153 2.69 11.43 -19.86
C ASN A 153 3.55 12.32 -20.76
N LEU A 154 4.89 12.29 -20.65
CA LEU A 154 5.79 13.02 -21.53
C LEU A 154 5.64 12.57 -22.98
N PHE A 155 5.28 11.30 -23.20
CA PHE A 155 5.03 10.72 -24.51
C PHE A 155 3.55 10.76 -24.88
N LEU A 156 2.67 10.43 -23.93
CA LEU A 156 1.21 10.36 -24.15
C LEU A 156 0.60 11.71 -24.54
N ARG A 157 1.18 12.82 -24.09
CA ARG A 157 0.75 14.17 -24.48
C ARG A 157 0.88 14.47 -25.99
N LEU A 158 1.74 13.73 -26.69
CA LEU A 158 1.95 13.89 -28.14
C LEU A 158 0.84 13.21 -28.96
N CYS A 159 0.00 12.40 -28.31
CA CYS A 159 -1.12 11.76 -28.98
C CYS A 159 -2.23 12.80 -29.23
N ASP A 160 -2.53 13.04 -30.49
CA ASP A 160 -3.68 13.84 -30.92
C ASP A 160 -4.21 13.28 -32.24
N PHE A 161 -5.13 12.30 -32.16
CA PHE A 161 -5.72 11.65 -33.31
C PHE A 161 -7.13 11.12 -32.97
N LYS A 162 -7.90 10.81 -34.01
CA LYS A 162 -9.23 10.21 -33.86
C LYS A 162 -9.16 8.68 -34.02
N LEU A 163 -9.73 7.97 -33.06
CA LEU A 163 -9.93 6.52 -33.10
C LEU A 163 -11.42 6.21 -33.21
N GLY A 164 -11.94 6.13 -34.43
CA GLY A 164 -13.38 6.00 -34.68
C GLY A 164 -14.15 7.23 -34.16
N PRO A 165 -15.16 7.06 -33.29
CA PRO A 165 -15.90 8.18 -32.70
C PRO A 165 -15.16 8.89 -31.55
N PHE A 166 -14.05 8.33 -31.05
CA PHE A 166 -13.33 8.83 -29.89
C PHE A 166 -12.14 9.69 -30.30
N GLN A 167 -11.92 10.77 -29.55
CA GLN A 167 -10.72 11.60 -29.70
C GLN A 167 -9.67 11.16 -28.69
N VAL A 168 -8.51 10.73 -29.18
CA VAL A 168 -7.31 10.47 -28.37
C VAL A 168 -6.56 11.79 -28.22
N ASN A 169 -6.48 12.30 -27.03
CA ASN A 169 -5.76 13.52 -26.68
C ASN A 169 -4.95 13.32 -25.38
N LYS A 170 -4.23 14.33 -24.97
CA LYS A 170 -3.39 14.30 -23.77
C LYS A 170 -4.11 13.90 -22.47
N TYR A 171 -5.44 14.03 -22.41
CA TYR A 171 -6.24 13.66 -21.22
C TYR A 171 -6.83 12.26 -21.32
N THR A 172 -7.18 11.81 -22.51
CA THR A 172 -7.77 10.49 -22.74
C THR A 172 -6.73 9.40 -23.02
N SER A 173 -5.54 9.78 -23.53
CA SER A 173 -4.47 8.86 -23.87
C SER A 173 -3.97 8.02 -22.69
N PRO A 174 -3.91 8.49 -21.42
CA PRO A 174 -3.54 7.62 -20.29
C PRO A 174 -4.51 6.45 -20.12
N GLY A 175 -5.82 6.68 -20.28
CA GLY A 175 -6.82 5.61 -20.21
C GLY A 175 -6.67 4.59 -21.33
N LEU A 176 -6.47 5.04 -22.58
CA LEU A 176 -6.22 4.14 -23.70
C LEU A 176 -4.93 3.33 -23.51
N PHE A 177 -3.85 3.99 -23.12
CA PHE A 177 -2.57 3.35 -22.84
C PHE A 177 -2.72 2.24 -21.79
N MET A 178 -3.35 2.52 -20.66
CA MET A 178 -3.55 1.52 -19.61
C MET A 178 -4.50 0.42 -20.03
N CYS A 179 -5.55 0.72 -20.79
CA CYS A 179 -6.43 -0.30 -21.36
C CYS A 179 -5.64 -1.31 -22.21
N LEU A 180 -4.77 -0.82 -23.11
CA LEU A 180 -3.93 -1.66 -23.95
C LEU A 180 -2.89 -2.47 -23.12
N MET A 181 -2.30 -1.86 -22.09
CA MET A 181 -1.34 -2.52 -21.21
C MET A 181 -2.01 -3.65 -20.40
N TRP A 182 -3.23 -3.44 -19.89
CA TRP A 182 -3.99 -4.47 -19.19
C TRP A 182 -4.47 -5.57 -20.15
N LEU A 183 -4.83 -5.25 -21.40
CA LEU A 183 -5.11 -6.26 -22.44
C LEU A 183 -3.87 -7.14 -22.73
N LEU A 184 -2.70 -6.51 -22.89
CA LEU A 184 -1.45 -7.24 -23.06
C LEU A 184 -1.16 -8.13 -21.84
N LEU A 185 -1.34 -7.59 -20.64
CA LEU A 185 -1.13 -8.33 -19.41
C LEU A 185 -2.12 -9.49 -19.25
N GLN A 186 -3.36 -9.33 -19.72
CA GLN A 186 -4.35 -10.41 -19.77
C GLN A 186 -3.81 -11.63 -20.55
N VAL A 187 -3.21 -11.37 -21.73
CA VAL A 187 -2.57 -12.43 -22.54
C VAL A 187 -1.35 -13.01 -21.82
N VAL A 188 -0.51 -12.15 -21.23
CA VAL A 188 0.68 -12.60 -20.48
C VAL A 188 0.28 -13.50 -19.31
N VAL A 189 -0.73 -13.13 -18.53
CA VAL A 189 -1.23 -13.94 -17.40
C VAL A 189 -1.83 -15.25 -17.91
N ALA A 190 -2.60 -15.22 -19.00
CA ALA A 190 -3.20 -16.42 -19.59
C ALA A 190 -2.13 -17.44 -20.03
N LEU A 191 -1.01 -16.97 -20.56
CA LEU A 191 0.08 -17.82 -21.11
C LEU A 191 1.15 -18.17 -20.07
N LEU A 192 1.54 -17.22 -19.20
CA LEU A 192 2.73 -17.35 -18.34
C LEU A 192 2.42 -17.58 -16.87
N TYR A 193 1.17 -17.48 -16.42
CA TYR A 193 0.81 -17.71 -15.02
C TYR A 193 0.29 -19.16 -14.83
N TRP A 194 0.81 -19.84 -13.82
CA TRP A 194 0.35 -21.17 -13.39
C TRP A 194 0.11 -21.17 -11.89
N ASP A 195 -1.03 -21.74 -11.47
CA ASP A 195 -1.29 -22.08 -10.08
C ASP A 195 -0.41 -23.28 -9.70
N LEU A 196 0.71 -23.05 -9.07
CA LEU A 196 1.65 -24.09 -8.66
C LEU A 196 1.25 -24.65 -7.30
N PRO A 197 1.44 -25.98 -7.07
CA PRO A 197 1.17 -26.57 -5.77
C PRO A 197 2.07 -25.96 -4.69
N PRO A 198 1.64 -26.03 -3.41
CA PRO A 198 2.47 -25.62 -2.26
C PRO A 198 3.83 -26.31 -2.31
N ARG A 199 4.87 -25.61 -1.85
CA ARG A 199 6.20 -26.21 -1.75
C ARG A 199 6.16 -27.18 -0.56
N LYS A 200 6.32 -28.47 -0.82
CA LYS A 200 6.56 -29.46 0.23
C LYS A 200 7.94 -29.16 0.83
N ASP A 201 7.99 -28.92 2.12
CA ASP A 201 9.25 -28.90 2.83
C ASP A 201 9.85 -30.31 2.77
N GLU A 202 11.16 -30.41 2.52
CA GLU A 202 11.88 -31.69 2.40
C GLU A 202 11.83 -32.57 3.67
N ASN A 203 11.20 -32.08 4.74
CA ASN A 203 10.98 -32.79 6.00
C ASN A 203 9.60 -33.45 6.16
N GLY A 204 8.93 -33.78 5.05
CA GLY A 204 7.87 -34.83 5.01
C GLY A 204 6.68 -34.67 5.97
N LYS A 205 6.34 -33.47 6.46
CA LYS A 205 5.10 -33.22 7.21
C LYS A 205 4.17 -32.35 6.37
N ASP A 206 3.16 -32.98 5.81
CA ASP A 206 2.03 -32.31 5.18
C ASP A 206 1.32 -31.47 6.26
N GLU A 207 1.55 -30.15 6.31
CA GLU A 207 0.60 -29.24 6.96
C GLU A 207 -0.65 -29.18 6.07
N GLU A 208 -1.57 -30.05 6.36
CA GLU A 208 -2.87 -30.14 5.74
C GLU A 208 -3.62 -28.82 5.98
N ASN A 209 -4.02 -28.19 4.87
CA ASN A 209 -4.79 -26.96 4.79
C ASN A 209 -5.94 -26.90 5.80
N LYS A 210 -5.78 -26.19 6.91
CA LYS A 210 -6.92 -25.68 7.68
C LYS A 210 -7.25 -24.28 7.20
N PRO A 211 -8.50 -24.01 6.78
CA PRO A 211 -8.91 -22.67 6.35
C PRO A 211 -8.78 -21.68 7.51
N LEU A 212 -8.21 -20.51 7.23
CA LEU A 212 -7.93 -19.43 8.19
C LEU A 212 -9.20 -18.73 8.73
N VAL A 213 -10.37 -19.13 8.28
CA VAL A 213 -11.66 -18.62 8.79
C VAL A 213 -12.63 -19.79 8.89
N GLN A 214 -12.72 -20.36 10.07
CA GLN A 214 -13.83 -21.21 10.43
C GLN A 214 -14.96 -20.27 10.89
N SER A 215 -16.03 -20.18 10.09
CA SER A 215 -17.28 -19.55 10.47
C SER A 215 -17.73 -20.14 11.80
N CYS A 216 -17.89 -19.32 12.83
CA CYS A 216 -18.56 -19.70 14.05
C CYS A 216 -20.04 -19.91 13.73
N ASP A 217 -20.48 -21.15 13.67
CA ASP A 217 -21.88 -21.50 13.76
C ASP A 217 -22.37 -21.28 15.19
N PRO A 218 -23.51 -20.60 15.42
CA PRO A 218 -23.98 -20.24 16.75
C PRO A 218 -24.89 -21.29 17.38
N GLU A 219 -24.57 -22.55 17.32
CA GLU A 219 -25.33 -23.59 18.05
C GLU A 219 -24.41 -24.64 18.66
N THR A 220 -23.94 -24.41 19.89
CA THR A 220 -23.73 -25.43 20.90
C THR A 220 -23.36 -24.78 22.24
N TYR A 221 -24.29 -24.06 22.84
CA TYR A 221 -24.33 -23.88 24.28
C TYR A 221 -25.35 -24.87 24.83
N ARG A 222 -24.92 -26.08 25.19
CA ARG A 222 -25.62 -26.88 26.21
C ARG A 222 -24.66 -27.85 26.90
N SER A 223 -24.51 -27.58 28.17
CA SER A 223 -24.27 -28.50 29.30
C SER A 223 -23.09 -29.48 29.23
N ILE A 224 -22.06 -29.21 30.02
CA ILE A 224 -21.43 -30.27 30.83
C ILE A 224 -21.33 -29.74 32.27
N ASN A 225 -22.21 -30.22 33.08
CA ASN A 225 -22.07 -30.23 34.55
C ASN A 225 -21.19 -31.41 34.95
N CYS A 226 -20.54 -31.23 36.06
CA CYS A 226 -19.74 -32.19 36.83
C CYS A 226 -20.30 -33.60 36.91
N ASP A 227 -19.39 -34.59 36.85
CA ASP A 227 -19.26 -35.47 38.03
C ASP A 227 -17.91 -36.18 38.04
N GLN A 228 -17.36 -36.26 39.25
CA GLN A 228 -16.18 -37.02 39.62
C GLN A 228 -16.47 -38.52 39.58
N THR A 229 -15.60 -39.37 39.14
CA THR A 229 -15.05 -40.50 39.91
C THR A 229 -13.91 -41.23 39.19
N SER A 230 -12.94 -41.58 39.98
CA SER A 230 -11.74 -42.37 39.80
C SER A 230 -11.90 -43.70 39.01
N THR A 231 -10.90 -44.09 38.22
CA THR A 231 -9.98 -45.26 38.40
C THR A 231 -9.14 -45.54 37.15
N GLU A 232 -7.84 -45.71 37.45
CA GLU A 232 -6.80 -46.59 36.84
C GLU A 232 -6.70 -46.85 35.31
N GLY A 233 -5.56 -46.44 34.75
CA GLY A 233 -4.66 -47.30 34.04
C GLY A 233 -4.89 -47.61 32.58
N HIS A 234 -4.24 -46.85 31.66
CA HIS A 234 -3.47 -47.45 30.57
C HIS A 234 -2.67 -46.35 29.83
N GLU A 235 -1.38 -46.57 29.75
CA GLU A 235 -0.48 -45.81 28.89
C GLU A 235 -0.87 -45.97 27.43
N SER A 236 -1.03 -44.84 26.72
CA SER A 236 -1.10 -44.76 25.26
C SER A 236 -0.57 -43.40 24.79
N PRO A 237 -0.06 -43.28 23.55
CA PRO A 237 1.10 -42.48 23.22
C PRO A 237 0.76 -40.99 23.11
N THR A 238 1.75 -40.19 23.46
CA THR A 238 1.85 -38.74 23.39
C THR A 238 1.14 -38.11 22.17
N ASP A 239 -0.07 -37.59 22.39
CA ASP A 239 -0.71 -36.60 21.53
C ASP A 239 0.10 -35.32 21.58
N VAL A 240 0.88 -35.08 20.53
CA VAL A 240 1.49 -33.78 20.29
C VAL A 240 0.36 -32.83 19.94
N HIS A 241 -0.16 -32.13 20.92
CA HIS A 241 -1.04 -31.00 20.73
C HIS A 241 -0.33 -29.94 19.87
N ILE A 242 -0.62 -29.93 18.58
CA ILE A 242 -0.28 -28.81 17.68
C ILE A 242 -1.16 -27.64 18.14
N GLN A 243 -0.63 -26.82 19.05
CA GLN A 243 -1.30 -25.60 19.48
C GLN A 243 -1.40 -24.65 18.28
N SER A 244 -2.63 -24.31 17.89
CA SER A 244 -2.86 -23.30 16.85
C SER A 244 -2.14 -21.99 17.23
N PRO A 245 -1.57 -21.24 16.26
CA PRO A 245 -0.84 -19.98 16.54
C PRO A 245 -1.67 -18.96 17.34
N PHE A 246 -2.99 -19.15 17.40
CA PHE A 246 -3.95 -18.27 18.06
C PHE A 246 -4.46 -18.78 19.41
N HIS A 247 -3.99 -19.92 19.94
CA HIS A 247 -4.53 -20.53 21.15
C HIS A 247 -4.48 -19.62 22.41
N ASN A 248 -3.54 -18.67 22.47
CA ASN A 248 -3.46 -17.64 23.53
C ASN A 248 -3.37 -16.23 22.95
N PHE A 249 -3.80 -16.03 21.70
CA PHE A 249 -3.70 -14.75 21.03
C PHE A 249 -4.84 -13.83 21.46
N SER A 250 -4.52 -12.76 22.16
CA SER A 250 -5.43 -11.67 22.45
C SER A 250 -5.07 -10.46 21.59
N ALA A 251 -5.75 -10.30 20.46
CA ALA A 251 -5.55 -9.17 19.55
C ALA A 251 -5.58 -7.83 20.29
N ARG A 252 -6.45 -7.70 21.31
CA ARG A 252 -6.54 -6.49 22.12
C ARG A 252 -5.26 -6.22 22.92
N LYS A 253 -4.63 -7.24 23.51
CA LYS A 253 -3.40 -7.07 24.29
C LYS A 253 -2.19 -6.75 23.40
N GLU A 254 -2.15 -7.24 22.17
CA GLU A 254 -1.02 -7.04 21.26
C GLU A 254 -1.12 -5.71 20.50
N TYR A 255 -2.30 -5.39 19.95
CA TYR A 255 -2.44 -4.21 19.08
C TYR A 255 -2.83 -2.92 19.80
N LEU A 256 -3.24 -2.99 21.07
CA LEU A 256 -3.45 -1.80 21.92
C LEU A 256 -2.20 -1.44 22.75
N ARG A 257 -1.07 -2.10 22.53
CA ARG A 257 0.21 -1.65 23.10
C ARG A 257 0.56 -0.30 22.53
N GLU A 258 1.09 0.57 23.36
CA GLU A 258 1.39 1.96 23.04
C GLU A 258 2.26 2.08 21.79
N GLU A 259 3.35 1.32 21.71
CA GLU A 259 4.28 1.31 20.58
C GLU A 259 3.62 0.85 19.27
N VAL A 260 2.70 -0.10 19.31
CA VAL A 260 1.99 -0.60 18.12
C VAL A 260 0.97 0.43 17.63
N VAL A 261 0.26 1.08 18.55
CA VAL A 261 -0.69 2.16 18.23
C VAL A 261 0.04 3.33 17.57
N VAL A 262 1.21 3.73 18.10
CA VAL A 262 2.03 4.79 17.48
C VAL A 262 2.42 4.43 16.04
N LEU A 263 2.83 3.19 15.78
CA LEU A 263 3.23 2.77 14.43
C LEU A 263 2.04 2.62 13.47
N LEU A 264 0.86 2.20 13.94
CA LEU A 264 -0.37 2.21 13.15
C LEU A 264 -0.82 3.63 12.84
N THR A 265 -0.71 4.54 13.82
CA THR A 265 -0.96 5.97 13.60
C THR A 265 0.03 6.55 12.60
N ALA A 266 1.31 6.18 12.68
CA ALA A 266 2.32 6.58 11.69
C ALA A 266 1.96 6.11 10.28
N GLN A 267 1.49 4.87 10.13
CA GLN A 267 1.00 4.35 8.85
C GLN A 267 -0.16 5.16 8.29
N PHE A 268 -1.15 5.48 9.14
CA PHE A 268 -2.30 6.28 8.75
C PHE A 268 -1.88 7.69 8.34
N VAL A 269 -1.17 8.42 9.21
CA VAL A 269 -0.80 9.81 8.99
C VAL A 269 0.10 9.98 7.77
N THR A 270 1.07 9.08 7.58
CA THR A 270 1.97 9.12 6.43
C THR A 270 1.22 8.97 5.12
N LEU A 271 0.37 7.95 4.99
CA LEU A 271 -0.39 7.70 3.76
C LEU A 271 -1.50 8.73 3.53
N PHE A 272 -2.14 9.22 4.61
CA PHE A 272 -3.11 10.30 4.52
C PHE A 272 -2.46 11.58 3.97
N ASN A 273 -1.34 12.01 4.55
CA ASN A 273 -0.62 13.19 4.11
C ASN A 273 -0.06 13.04 2.69
N GLN A 274 0.51 11.86 2.37
CA GLN A 274 1.02 11.58 1.03
C GLN A 274 -0.08 11.71 -0.02
N THR A 275 -1.20 11.03 0.16
CA THR A 275 -2.28 11.02 -0.84
C THR A 275 -3.05 12.34 -0.89
N ALA A 276 -3.14 13.08 0.22
CA ALA A 276 -3.67 14.43 0.23
C ALA A 276 -2.79 15.39 -0.59
N LEU A 277 -1.46 15.33 -0.42
CA LEU A 277 -0.51 16.12 -1.22
C LEU A 277 -0.57 15.76 -2.70
N GLU A 278 -0.51 14.46 -3.03
CA GLU A 278 -0.63 13.99 -4.42
C GLU A 278 -1.88 14.54 -5.11
N THR A 279 -2.99 14.63 -4.36
CA THR A 279 -4.24 15.19 -4.87
C THR A 279 -4.15 16.69 -5.12
N MET A 280 -3.46 17.42 -4.25
CA MET A 280 -3.46 18.90 -4.27
C MET A 280 -2.36 19.53 -5.12
N VAL A 281 -1.31 18.78 -5.43
CA VAL A 281 -0.15 19.31 -6.17
C VAL A 281 -0.59 19.93 -7.49
N THR A 282 -1.36 19.24 -8.32
CA THR A 282 -1.77 19.71 -9.64
C THR A 282 -2.71 20.95 -9.58
N PRO A 283 -3.74 20.99 -8.73
CA PRO A 283 -4.52 22.21 -8.51
C PRO A 283 -3.70 23.41 -8.02
N LEU A 284 -2.74 23.15 -7.11
CA LEU A 284 -1.85 24.19 -6.55
C LEU A 284 -0.94 24.78 -7.60
N THR A 285 -0.22 23.94 -8.35
CA THR A 285 0.72 24.37 -9.38
C THR A 285 0.01 25.13 -10.50
N GLN A 286 -1.18 24.71 -10.87
CA GLN A 286 -2.01 25.44 -11.84
C GLN A 286 -2.40 26.83 -11.31
N LYS A 287 -2.85 26.91 -10.05
CA LYS A 287 -3.31 28.16 -9.44
C LYS A 287 -2.22 29.20 -9.29
N TYR A 288 -1.04 28.80 -8.81
CA TYR A 288 0.05 29.75 -8.49
C TYR A 288 1.04 29.96 -9.63
N PHE A 289 1.23 28.96 -10.50
CA PHE A 289 2.28 29.01 -11.54
C PHE A 289 1.73 28.82 -12.96
N GLY A 290 0.44 28.51 -13.11
CA GLY A 290 -0.15 28.24 -14.41
C GLY A 290 0.38 26.96 -15.08
N PHE A 291 0.88 26.01 -14.31
CA PHE A 291 1.44 24.78 -14.83
C PHE A 291 0.43 23.98 -15.63
N SER A 292 0.88 23.49 -16.77
CA SER A 292 0.16 22.52 -17.58
C SER A 292 0.51 21.06 -17.16
N GLU A 293 -0.01 20.11 -17.90
CA GLU A 293 0.29 18.69 -17.68
C GLU A 293 1.76 18.35 -17.88
N LEU A 294 2.50 19.09 -18.70
CA LEU A 294 3.92 18.86 -18.95
C LEU A 294 4.76 19.16 -17.71
N GLU A 295 4.62 20.40 -17.20
CA GLU A 295 5.38 20.86 -16.03
C GLU A 295 5.05 19.96 -14.82
N ASN A 296 3.79 19.59 -14.63
CA ASN A 296 3.38 18.67 -13.59
C ASN A 296 4.01 17.27 -13.78
N SER A 297 4.02 16.73 -15.01
CA SER A 297 4.65 15.43 -15.28
C SER A 297 6.14 15.44 -14.97
N VAL A 298 6.85 16.51 -15.36
CA VAL A 298 8.28 16.68 -15.05
C VAL A 298 8.49 16.76 -13.54
N MET A 299 7.66 17.51 -12.82
CA MET A 299 7.76 17.62 -11.37
C MET A 299 7.54 16.27 -10.68
N TYR A 300 6.52 15.50 -11.06
CA TYR A 300 6.31 14.15 -10.52
C TYR A 300 7.47 13.20 -10.84
N CYS A 301 8.10 13.31 -12.03
CA CYS A 301 9.29 12.54 -12.36
C CYS A 301 10.47 12.89 -11.46
N LEU A 302 10.70 14.19 -11.20
CA LEU A 302 11.77 14.65 -10.30
C LEU A 302 11.54 14.17 -8.87
N CYS A 303 10.29 14.29 -8.36
CA CYS A 303 9.91 13.72 -7.07
C CYS A 303 10.12 12.19 -7.02
N GLY A 304 9.83 11.49 -8.11
CA GLY A 304 10.08 10.05 -8.24
C GLY A 304 11.57 9.70 -8.09
N ILE A 305 12.45 10.43 -8.76
CA ILE A 305 13.92 10.26 -8.65
C ILE A 305 14.37 10.53 -7.22
N GLU A 306 13.84 11.57 -6.59
CA GLU A 306 14.13 11.92 -5.20
C GLU A 306 13.72 10.82 -4.23
N VAL A 307 12.52 10.25 -4.38
CA VAL A 307 12.03 9.12 -3.57
C VAL A 307 12.94 7.92 -3.69
N ILE A 308 13.41 7.59 -4.92
CA ILE A 308 14.37 6.50 -5.14
C ILE A 308 15.66 6.78 -4.36
N GLY A 309 16.22 7.99 -4.50
CA GLY A 309 17.40 8.43 -3.76
C GLY A 309 17.20 8.34 -2.24
N GLY A 310 16.02 8.75 -1.76
CA GLY A 310 15.62 8.67 -0.36
C GLY A 310 15.59 7.23 0.16
N PHE A 311 15.03 6.27 -0.60
CA PHE A 311 15.04 4.85 -0.23
C PHE A 311 16.47 4.28 -0.13
N PHE A 312 17.35 4.62 -1.07
CA PHE A 312 18.76 4.21 -0.99
C PHE A 312 19.46 4.83 0.22
N LEU A 313 19.22 6.10 0.50
CA LEU A 313 19.77 6.81 1.65
C LEU A 313 19.29 6.16 2.97
N VAL A 314 17.99 5.91 3.11
CA VAL A 314 17.42 5.25 4.30
C VAL A 314 17.99 3.85 4.47
N ARG A 315 18.12 3.06 3.40
CA ARG A 315 18.73 1.73 3.44
C ARG A 315 20.18 1.79 3.94
N TRP A 316 20.97 2.75 3.46
CA TRP A 316 22.33 2.95 3.91
C TRP A 316 22.39 3.38 5.38
N LEU A 317 21.47 4.26 5.78
CA LEU A 317 21.39 4.79 7.14
C LEU A 317 20.90 3.75 8.15
N SER A 318 19.93 2.91 7.79
CA SER A 318 19.37 1.84 8.62
C SER A 318 20.40 0.78 9.02
N SER A 319 21.51 0.65 8.26
CA SER A 319 22.64 -0.20 8.66
C SER A 319 23.54 0.40 9.74
N ARG A 320 23.37 1.69 10.09
CA ARG A 320 24.23 2.44 11.01
C ARG A 320 23.49 3.06 12.19
N ILE A 321 22.22 3.32 12.04
CA ILE A 321 21.39 4.05 13.00
C ILE A 321 20.11 3.25 13.25
N SER A 322 19.60 3.29 14.48
CA SER A 322 18.37 2.60 14.84
C SER A 322 17.15 3.18 14.10
N ASP A 323 16.21 2.31 13.71
CA ASP A 323 15.01 2.68 12.96
C ASP A 323 14.16 3.76 13.67
N ARG A 324 14.14 3.79 15.01
CA ARG A 324 13.44 4.83 15.79
C ARG A 324 14.02 6.23 15.58
N ILE A 325 15.34 6.36 15.40
CA ILE A 325 15.99 7.65 15.13
C ILE A 325 15.70 8.08 13.69
N ILE A 326 15.74 7.13 12.74
CA ILE A 326 15.39 7.40 11.33
C ILE A 326 13.95 7.88 11.23
N LEU A 327 13.03 7.26 11.97
CA LEU A 327 11.63 7.69 12.06
C LEU A 327 11.51 9.12 12.60
N ALA A 328 12.25 9.45 13.69
CA ALA A 328 12.26 10.80 14.27
C ALA A 328 12.77 11.86 13.29
N VAL A 329 13.86 11.57 12.59
CA VAL A 329 14.42 12.46 11.57
C VAL A 329 13.43 12.68 10.43
N GLY A 330 12.79 11.62 9.93
CA GLY A 330 11.76 11.71 8.90
C GLY A 330 10.57 12.58 9.32
N LEU A 331 10.06 12.40 10.55
CA LEU A 331 8.98 13.23 11.09
C LEU A 331 9.41 14.69 11.25
N LEU A 332 10.63 14.95 11.69
CA LEU A 332 11.17 16.32 11.78
C LEU A 332 11.19 16.99 10.41
N ILE A 333 11.70 16.30 9.38
CA ILE A 333 11.74 16.81 8.00
C ILE A 333 10.33 17.14 7.52
N CYS A 334 9.36 16.23 7.70
CA CYS A 334 7.97 16.44 7.31
C CYS A 334 7.32 17.62 8.05
N ASN A 335 7.57 17.79 9.36
CA ASN A 335 7.06 18.93 10.12
C ASN A 335 7.65 20.25 9.62
N VAL A 336 8.97 20.31 9.39
CA VAL A 336 9.65 21.49 8.83
C VAL A 336 9.07 21.84 7.46
N SER A 337 8.84 20.87 6.60
CA SER A 337 8.20 21.06 5.29
C SER A 337 6.79 21.66 5.42
N CYS A 338 5.95 21.14 6.32
CA CYS A 338 4.61 21.68 6.52
C CYS A 338 4.63 23.11 7.03
N VAL A 339 5.53 23.44 7.96
CA VAL A 339 5.74 24.84 8.44
C VAL A 339 6.18 25.73 7.28
N TRP A 340 7.13 25.26 6.48
CA TRP A 340 7.59 25.98 5.29
C TRP A 340 6.46 26.28 4.32
N CYS A 341 5.64 25.28 4.00
CA CYS A 341 4.50 25.44 3.10
C CYS A 341 3.43 26.40 3.66
N LEU A 342 3.20 26.40 4.98
CA LEU A 342 2.27 27.33 5.62
C LEU A 342 2.79 28.78 5.57
N VAL A 343 4.08 28.99 5.81
CA VAL A 343 4.71 30.34 5.71
C VAL A 343 4.67 30.84 4.28
N PHE A 344 4.98 29.99 3.30
CA PHE A 344 4.85 30.28 1.87
C PHE A 344 3.44 30.75 1.49
N LEU A 345 2.42 30.02 1.92
CA LEU A 345 1.01 30.37 1.65
C LEU A 345 0.60 31.69 2.34
N ALA A 346 1.09 31.93 3.57
CA ALA A 346 0.72 33.10 4.36
C ALA A 346 1.28 34.41 3.79
N SER A 347 2.46 34.34 3.20
CA SER A 347 3.17 35.54 2.72
C SER A 347 3.88 35.24 1.40
N PRO A 348 3.14 35.06 0.30
CA PRO A 348 3.78 34.92 -1.01
C PRO A 348 4.49 36.21 -1.38
N ARG A 349 5.78 36.29 -1.07
CA ARG A 349 6.61 37.47 -1.31
C ARG A 349 7.54 37.22 -2.49
N GLY A 350 7.63 38.18 -3.39
CA GLY A 350 8.59 38.16 -4.49
C GLY A 350 7.97 37.89 -5.86
N GLY A 351 8.82 37.86 -6.88
CA GLY A 351 8.40 37.56 -8.26
C GLY A 351 8.08 36.08 -8.47
N PRO A 352 7.49 35.70 -9.63
CA PRO A 352 7.05 34.33 -9.90
C PRO A 352 8.16 33.30 -9.79
N HIS A 353 9.40 33.65 -10.10
CA HIS A 353 10.55 32.74 -9.97
C HIS A 353 10.91 32.43 -8.52
N TRP A 354 10.79 33.40 -7.65
CA TRP A 354 11.06 33.22 -6.21
C TRP A 354 10.00 32.36 -5.55
N LEU A 355 8.75 32.62 -5.91
CA LEU A 355 7.60 31.86 -5.45
C LEU A 355 7.70 30.37 -5.85
N LEU A 356 8.15 30.13 -7.10
CA LEU A 356 8.39 28.76 -7.59
C LEU A 356 9.52 28.07 -6.82
N ALA A 357 10.61 28.77 -6.53
CA ALA A 357 11.72 28.21 -5.74
C ALA A 357 11.28 27.82 -4.33
N GLU A 358 10.51 28.68 -3.64
CA GLU A 358 9.96 28.39 -2.31
C GLU A 358 9.03 27.16 -2.33
N PHE A 359 8.17 27.06 -3.36
CA PHE A 359 7.29 25.90 -3.54
C PHE A 359 8.08 24.60 -3.77
N ILE A 360 9.08 24.63 -4.67
CA ILE A 360 9.93 23.47 -4.95
C ILE A 360 10.66 23.01 -3.68
N ILE A 361 11.19 23.93 -2.87
CA ILE A 361 11.84 23.58 -1.60
C ILE A 361 10.86 22.87 -0.65
N GLY A 362 9.63 23.37 -0.53
CA GLY A 362 8.61 22.74 0.31
C GLY A 362 8.25 21.35 -0.14
N VAL A 363 8.02 21.15 -1.44
CA VAL A 363 7.73 19.83 -2.04
C VAL A 363 8.92 18.90 -1.86
N PHE A 364 10.14 19.34 -2.14
CA PHE A 364 11.36 18.56 -1.96
C PHE A 364 11.50 18.07 -0.51
N LEU A 365 11.40 18.95 0.48
CA LEU A 365 11.49 18.54 1.89
C LEU A 365 10.42 17.53 2.27
N GLN A 366 9.18 17.70 1.78
CA GLN A 366 8.09 16.78 2.08
C GLN A 366 8.31 15.39 1.46
N VAL A 367 8.74 15.36 0.21
CA VAL A 367 9.00 14.12 -0.52
C VAL A 367 10.21 13.38 0.08
N LEU A 368 11.26 14.11 0.49
CA LEU A 368 12.44 13.56 1.15
C LEU A 368 12.09 12.89 2.49
N GLY A 369 11.18 13.45 3.27
CA GLY A 369 10.79 12.90 4.57
C GLY A 369 10.03 11.58 4.47
N LEU A 370 9.29 11.35 3.38
CA LEU A 370 8.43 10.17 3.23
C LEU A 370 9.17 8.83 3.30
N PRO A 371 10.29 8.58 2.59
CA PRO A 371 11.04 7.34 2.69
C PRO A 371 11.54 7.03 4.10
N PHE A 372 11.96 8.07 4.84
CA PHE A 372 12.42 7.91 6.22
C PHE A 372 11.32 7.39 7.13
N VAL A 373 10.13 7.99 7.06
CA VAL A 373 8.98 7.56 7.86
C VAL A 373 8.46 6.20 7.38
N ALA A 374 8.28 6.02 6.07
CA ALA A 374 7.68 4.82 5.51
C ALA A 374 8.48 3.54 5.77
N VAL A 375 9.81 3.59 5.62
CA VAL A 375 10.67 2.42 5.81
C VAL A 375 10.83 2.10 7.29
N SER A 376 11.15 3.10 8.12
CA SER A 376 11.42 2.88 9.53
C SER A 376 10.18 2.42 10.30
N GLN A 377 8.98 2.95 10.01
CA GLN A 377 7.75 2.48 10.64
C GLN A 377 7.41 1.01 10.29
N VAL A 378 7.64 0.59 9.03
CA VAL A 378 7.38 -0.80 8.61
C VAL A 378 8.37 -1.74 9.29
N SER A 379 9.64 -1.36 9.35
CA SER A 379 10.69 -2.13 10.01
C SER A 379 10.40 -2.29 11.50
N LEU A 380 10.13 -1.19 12.22
CA LEU A 380 9.79 -1.21 13.64
C LEU A 380 8.52 -2.04 13.91
N PHE A 381 7.47 -1.85 13.08
CA PHE A 381 6.24 -2.60 13.24
C PHE A 381 6.44 -4.10 13.10
N SER A 382 7.27 -4.52 12.14
CA SER A 382 7.61 -5.94 11.95
C SER A 382 8.42 -6.52 13.11
N LYS A 383 9.31 -5.73 13.73
CA LYS A 383 10.15 -6.14 14.84
C LYS A 383 9.39 -6.19 16.18
N LEU A 384 8.39 -5.34 16.37
CA LEU A 384 7.60 -5.23 17.60
C LEU A 384 6.36 -6.13 17.63
N THR A 385 5.93 -6.68 16.49
CA THR A 385 4.81 -7.62 16.42
C THR A 385 5.28 -9.07 16.40
N ALA A 386 4.49 -9.98 17.00
CA ALA A 386 4.85 -11.38 17.14
C ALA A 386 5.05 -12.08 15.78
N GLU A 387 6.13 -12.86 15.65
CA GLU A 387 6.44 -13.60 14.42
C GLU A 387 5.29 -14.53 13.97
N LYS A 388 4.66 -15.22 14.94
CA LYS A 388 3.56 -16.16 14.70
C LYS A 388 2.33 -15.54 14.07
N THR A 389 2.08 -14.22 14.31
CA THR A 389 0.90 -13.48 13.83
C THR A 389 1.26 -12.39 12.84
N GLN A 390 2.48 -12.43 12.29
CA GLN A 390 3.00 -11.39 11.40
C GLN A 390 2.10 -11.13 10.16
N GLY A 391 1.51 -12.20 9.59
CA GLY A 391 0.58 -12.05 8.47
C GLY A 391 -0.65 -11.23 8.82
N PHE A 392 -1.27 -11.49 9.97
CA PHE A 392 -2.42 -10.73 10.46
C PHE A 392 -2.04 -9.28 10.80
N SER A 393 -0.91 -9.09 11.46
CA SER A 393 -0.36 -7.76 11.80
C SER A 393 -0.15 -6.90 10.56
N GLN A 394 0.48 -7.45 9.52
CA GLN A 394 0.67 -6.75 8.24
C GLN A 394 -0.65 -6.49 7.52
N GLY A 395 -1.63 -7.39 7.65
CA GLY A 395 -2.99 -7.19 7.15
C GLY A 395 -3.66 -5.99 7.81
N LEU A 396 -3.61 -5.91 9.15
CA LEU A 396 -4.15 -4.79 9.93
C LEU A 396 -3.49 -3.46 9.52
N ARG A 397 -2.16 -3.43 9.43
CA ARG A 397 -1.42 -2.25 8.99
C ARG A 397 -1.84 -1.80 7.59
N ARG A 398 -2.04 -2.73 6.65
CA ARG A 398 -2.53 -2.42 5.29
C ARG A 398 -3.95 -1.88 5.29
N SER A 399 -4.83 -2.42 6.13
CA SER A 399 -6.21 -1.92 6.25
C SER A 399 -6.25 -0.47 6.76
N VAL A 400 -5.43 -0.16 7.78
CA VAL A 400 -5.27 1.21 8.28
C VAL A 400 -4.74 2.14 7.18
N GLY A 401 -3.74 1.69 6.42
CA GLY A 401 -3.21 2.43 5.27
C GLY A 401 -4.24 2.60 4.16
N GLY A 402 -5.04 1.57 3.86
CA GLY A 402 -6.12 1.63 2.89
C GLY A 402 -7.17 2.69 3.24
N LEU A 403 -7.55 2.79 4.52
CA LEU A 403 -8.44 3.85 4.99
C LEU A 403 -7.85 5.24 4.78
N ALA A 404 -6.56 5.42 5.06
CA ALA A 404 -5.85 6.68 4.85
C ALA A 404 -5.84 7.09 3.37
N THR A 405 -5.61 6.15 2.45
CA THR A 405 -5.61 6.41 0.99
C THR A 405 -6.99 6.76 0.42
N ILE A 406 -8.07 6.48 1.16
CA ILE A 406 -9.43 6.93 0.82
C ILE A 406 -9.68 8.32 1.39
N LEU A 407 -9.35 8.54 2.67
CA LEU A 407 -9.67 9.79 3.37
C LEU A 407 -8.78 10.96 2.92
N GLY A 408 -7.51 10.72 2.58
CA GLY A 408 -6.57 11.76 2.15
C GLY A 408 -7.08 12.54 0.92
N PRO A 409 -7.34 11.88 -0.22
CA PRO A 409 -7.85 12.56 -1.40
C PRO A 409 -9.24 13.19 -1.21
N LEU A 410 -10.14 12.54 -0.43
CA LEU A 410 -11.45 13.14 -0.11
C LEU A 410 -11.30 14.44 0.65
N TRP A 411 -10.44 14.45 1.67
CA TRP A 411 -10.13 15.64 2.46
C TRP A 411 -9.55 16.75 1.57
N ALA A 412 -8.51 16.43 0.83
CA ALA A 412 -7.83 17.39 -0.04
C ALA A 412 -8.76 17.92 -1.14
N GLY A 413 -9.50 17.05 -1.81
CA GLY A 413 -10.43 17.43 -2.86
C GLY A 413 -11.59 18.31 -2.38
N GLY A 414 -12.08 18.08 -1.15
CA GLY A 414 -13.11 18.91 -0.50
C GLY A 414 -12.61 20.30 -0.09
N LEU A 415 -11.28 20.45 0.13
CA LEU A 415 -10.65 21.69 0.64
C LEU A 415 -9.78 22.42 -0.38
N THR A 416 -9.95 22.15 -1.67
CA THR A 416 -9.19 22.83 -2.75
C THR A 416 -9.26 24.36 -2.69
N GLY A 417 -10.34 24.91 -2.14
CA GLY A 417 -10.49 26.36 -1.92
C GLY A 417 -9.87 26.89 -0.62
N SER A 418 -9.49 26.00 0.32
CA SER A 418 -9.08 26.35 1.70
C SER A 418 -7.76 25.70 2.08
N LEU A 419 -6.69 26.04 1.36
CA LEU A 419 -5.35 25.41 1.49
C LEU A 419 -4.78 25.47 2.91
N TYR A 420 -5.05 26.57 3.65
CA TYR A 420 -4.60 26.70 5.04
C TYR A 420 -5.20 25.62 5.95
N ILE A 421 -6.51 25.35 5.81
CA ILE A 421 -7.18 24.31 6.61
C ILE A 421 -6.59 22.95 6.25
N MET A 422 -6.32 22.71 4.96
CA MET A 422 -5.76 21.45 4.48
C MET A 422 -4.36 21.23 5.06
N ILE A 423 -3.43 22.13 4.87
CA ILE A 423 -2.04 22.00 5.36
C ILE A 423 -2.01 22.07 6.89
N GLY A 424 -2.85 22.89 7.52
CA GLY A 424 -2.98 22.96 8.98
C GLY A 424 -3.39 21.64 9.60
N MET A 425 -4.34 20.92 9.00
CA MET A 425 -4.72 19.57 9.45
C MET A 425 -3.60 18.54 9.26
N MET A 426 -2.92 18.57 8.12
CA MET A 426 -1.76 17.71 7.88
C MET A 426 -0.67 17.94 8.91
N MET A 427 -0.38 19.21 9.23
CA MET A 427 0.58 19.60 10.27
C MET A 427 0.11 19.13 11.65
N ALA A 428 -1.17 19.31 12.00
CA ALA A 428 -1.72 18.87 13.27
C ALA A 428 -1.56 17.34 13.47
N LEU A 429 -1.82 16.56 12.42
CA LEU A 429 -1.62 15.10 12.45
C LEU A 429 -0.14 14.72 12.60
N LEU A 430 0.78 15.44 11.93
CA LEU A 430 2.22 15.22 12.08
C LEU A 430 2.72 15.60 13.47
N ILE A 431 2.24 16.70 14.04
CA ILE A 431 2.58 17.11 15.42
C ILE A 431 2.05 16.06 16.40
N LEU A 432 0.79 15.61 16.26
CA LEU A 432 0.21 14.55 17.09
C LEU A 432 1.09 13.30 17.05
N LEU A 433 1.45 12.84 15.84
CA LEU A 433 2.31 11.66 15.67
C LEU A 433 3.69 11.88 16.29
N THR A 434 4.27 13.07 16.14
CA THR A 434 5.58 13.41 16.72
C THR A 434 5.52 13.39 18.26
N VAL A 435 4.44 13.91 18.85
CA VAL A 435 4.23 13.86 20.32
C VAL A 435 4.06 12.41 20.77
N MET A 436 3.20 11.61 20.11
CA MET A 436 3.01 10.20 20.43
C MET A 436 4.34 9.44 20.36
N MET A 437 5.12 9.66 19.31
CA MET A 437 6.44 9.06 19.15
C MET A 437 7.41 9.49 20.26
N ALA A 438 7.43 10.76 20.62
CA ALA A 438 8.30 11.27 21.69
C ALA A 438 7.98 10.64 23.05
N LEU A 439 6.69 10.49 23.36
CA LEU A 439 6.23 9.83 24.59
C LEU A 439 6.61 8.35 24.62
N SER A 440 6.44 7.65 23.50
CA SER A 440 6.69 6.21 23.38
C SER A 440 8.12 5.86 22.95
N PHE A 441 9.02 6.85 22.83
CA PHE A 441 10.38 6.67 22.27
C PHE A 441 11.19 5.58 22.97
N LYS A 442 10.99 5.42 24.27
CA LYS A 442 11.68 4.40 25.10
C LYS A 442 11.19 2.98 24.81
N TYR A 443 9.92 2.83 24.38
CA TYR A 443 9.29 1.54 24.11
C TYR A 443 9.49 1.09 22.64
N LEU A 444 9.90 1.99 21.76
CA LEU A 444 10.21 1.72 20.36
C LEU A 444 11.63 1.10 20.19
N VAL A 445 11.96 0.10 21.03
CA VAL A 445 13.24 -0.64 20.99
C VAL A 445 12.94 -2.09 20.69
N GLU A 446 13.80 -2.71 19.89
CA GLU A 446 13.73 -4.16 19.64
C GLU A 446 13.81 -4.91 21.00
N PRO A 447 12.92 -5.87 21.26
CA PRO A 447 13.08 -6.73 22.39
C PRO A 447 14.42 -7.46 22.24
N HIS A 448 15.35 -7.22 23.15
CA HIS A 448 16.56 -8.03 23.25
C HIS A 448 16.11 -9.47 23.49
N VAL A 449 16.36 -10.35 22.55
CA VAL A 449 16.35 -11.79 22.79
C VAL A 449 17.54 -12.03 23.73
N GLY A 450 17.26 -11.98 25.03
CA GLY A 450 18.24 -12.31 26.05
C GLY A 450 18.68 -13.75 25.81
N ASN A 451 19.95 -13.94 25.60
CA ASN A 451 20.64 -15.22 25.69
C ASN A 451 20.62 -15.67 27.16
N ASP A 452 19.43 -16.02 27.68
CA ASP A 452 19.31 -16.78 28.94
C ASP A 452 19.54 -18.26 28.67
N GLN A 453 20.76 -18.59 28.24
CA GLN A 453 21.32 -19.95 28.31
C GLN A 453 22.72 -19.89 28.85
N THR A 454 22.91 -19.40 30.09
CA THR A 454 24.04 -19.75 30.91
C THR A 454 23.65 -19.64 32.38
N GLY A 455 22.90 -20.62 32.83
CA GLY A 455 22.59 -20.85 34.22
C GLY A 455 22.57 -22.36 34.48
N VAL A 456 23.68 -23.02 34.22
CA VAL A 456 23.95 -24.32 34.87
C VAL A 456 24.48 -23.97 36.25
N PRO A 457 23.83 -24.35 37.32
CA PRO A 457 24.46 -24.32 38.65
C PRO A 457 25.50 -25.45 38.69
N GLU A 458 26.75 -25.08 38.70
CA GLU A 458 27.76 -25.94 39.33
C GLU A 458 27.45 -25.96 40.82
N ASP A 459 26.93 -27.05 41.31
CA ASP A 459 26.97 -27.36 42.70
C ASP A 459 27.23 -28.84 42.95
N CYS A 460 28.25 -29.01 43.76
CA CYS A 460 28.58 -30.02 44.72
C CYS A 460 29.41 -31.20 44.26
N GLY A 461 30.65 -31.06 44.63
CA GLY A 461 31.69 -31.91 45.04
C GLY A 461 31.52 -32.78 46.18
#